data_f9d23b3cc9fa40d331e15876f8a98226
#
_entry.id   f9d23b3cc9fa40d331e15876f8a98226
#
_cell.length_a   1.000
_cell.length_b   1.000
_cell.length_c   1.000
_cell.angle_alpha   90.00
_cell.angle_beta   90.00
_cell.angle_gamma   90.00
#
_symmetry.space_group_name_H-M   'P 1'
#
loop_
_entity.id
_entity.type
_entity.pdbx_description
1 polymer ?
#
loop_
_entity_poly.entity_id
_entity_poly.type
_entity_poly.pdbx_seq_one_letter_code
_entity_poly.pdbx_strand_id
1 'polypeptide(L)'
;MIDVSGHTLGHIAVHFPGSSVVFTADSLMAMGCGRLFEGTPAQMFDSLGKLTNLPPETLVCSGHEYTESNLRFALTIEPESPALRARAAEVARLRAEGRPTVPSTLAQEQATNPFLRAYIPEVKAAVGLSEAEDSEVFAALRAAKDRF
;
A
#
# COMPACT_ATOMS: atom_id res chain seq x y z
N MET A 1 -11.28 -15.55 -5.02
CA MET A 1 -10.06 -15.57 -4.20
C MET A 1 -8.87 -15.23 -5.08
N ILE A 2 -7.93 -14.44 -4.57
CA ILE A 2 -6.71 -14.00 -5.27
C ILE A 2 -5.52 -14.41 -4.39
N ASP A 3 -4.57 -15.15 -4.94
CA ASP A 3 -3.30 -15.42 -4.26
C ASP A 3 -2.51 -14.12 -4.15
N VAL A 4 -2.15 -13.74 -2.93
CA VAL A 4 -1.37 -12.56 -2.58
C VAL A 4 -0.20 -12.93 -1.66
N SER A 5 0.50 -13.99 -2.01
CA SER A 5 1.72 -14.44 -1.32
C SER A 5 2.73 -13.32 -1.14
N GLY A 6 3.41 -13.29 0.01
CA GLY A 6 4.42 -12.30 0.35
C GLY A 6 4.55 -12.13 1.86
N HIS A 7 3.51 -11.67 2.53
CA HIS A 7 3.46 -11.63 4.00
C HIS A 7 3.61 -13.03 4.59
N THR A 8 2.79 -13.96 4.12
CA THR A 8 2.98 -15.42 4.22
C THR A 8 2.85 -16.05 2.85
N LEU A 9 3.33 -17.28 2.65
CA LEU A 9 3.27 -17.97 1.36
C LEU A 9 1.84 -18.38 0.98
N GLY A 10 0.98 -18.63 1.96
CA GLY A 10 -0.42 -19.00 1.73
C GLY A 10 -1.41 -17.82 1.83
N HIS A 11 -0.92 -16.57 1.73
CA HIS A 11 -1.80 -15.40 1.92
C HIS A 11 -2.76 -15.23 0.74
N ILE A 12 -4.04 -14.99 1.04
CA ILE A 12 -5.07 -14.77 0.03
C ILE A 12 -5.84 -13.48 0.29
N ALA A 13 -6.31 -12.84 -0.78
CA ALA A 13 -7.32 -11.81 -0.73
C ALA A 13 -8.66 -12.35 -1.23
N VAL A 14 -9.75 -11.84 -0.68
CA VAL A 14 -11.11 -12.24 -1.06
C VAL A 14 -11.83 -11.05 -1.66
N HIS A 15 -12.09 -11.12 -2.96
CA HIS A 15 -12.80 -10.08 -3.71
C HIS A 15 -14.27 -10.42 -3.89
N PHE A 16 -15.15 -9.46 -3.63
CA PHE A 16 -16.60 -9.52 -3.82
C PHE A 16 -17.00 -8.49 -4.88
N PRO A 17 -17.02 -8.86 -6.18
CA PRO A 17 -17.29 -7.89 -7.26
C PRO A 17 -18.65 -7.21 -7.13
N GLY A 18 -19.68 -7.95 -6.73
CA GLY A 18 -21.05 -7.42 -6.59
C GLY A 18 -21.19 -6.35 -5.50
N SER A 19 -20.22 -6.25 -4.57
CA SER A 19 -20.18 -5.25 -3.50
C SER A 19 -19.04 -4.27 -3.66
N SER A 20 -18.21 -4.41 -4.69
CA SER A 20 -16.98 -3.62 -4.89
C SER A 20 -16.07 -3.59 -3.65
N VAL A 21 -15.83 -4.76 -3.03
CA VAL A 21 -15.03 -4.88 -1.80
C VAL A 21 -13.98 -5.98 -1.97
N VAL A 22 -12.76 -5.71 -1.50
CA VAL A 22 -11.69 -6.70 -1.37
C VAL A 22 -11.14 -6.72 0.05
N PHE A 23 -11.10 -7.89 0.67
CA PHE A 23 -10.43 -8.12 1.95
C PHE A 23 -9.00 -8.58 1.64
N THR A 24 -8.02 -7.79 2.04
CA THR A 24 -6.61 -7.97 1.68
C THR A 24 -5.77 -8.50 2.84
N ALA A 25 -6.37 -8.62 4.04
CA ALA A 25 -5.67 -8.99 5.25
C ALA A 25 -4.35 -8.20 5.39
N ASP A 26 -3.20 -8.88 5.47
CA ASP A 26 -1.90 -8.25 5.67
C ASP A 26 -1.05 -8.17 4.38
N SER A 27 -1.67 -8.24 3.20
CA SER A 27 -0.98 -7.95 1.94
C SER A 27 -1.00 -6.44 1.65
N LEU A 28 -2.11 -5.90 1.15
CA LEU A 28 -2.28 -4.47 0.90
C LEU A 28 -2.93 -3.81 2.11
N MET A 29 -2.30 -2.75 2.63
CA MET A 29 -2.81 -1.93 3.72
C MET A 29 -2.94 -0.48 3.27
N ALA A 30 -3.71 0.32 4.03
CA ALA A 30 -3.80 1.76 3.76
C ALA A 30 -2.42 2.42 3.81
N MET A 31 -1.97 2.96 2.66
CA MET A 31 -0.65 3.55 2.43
C MET A 31 0.54 2.64 2.79
N GLY A 32 0.35 1.32 2.73
CA GLY A 32 1.37 0.34 3.10
C GLY A 32 1.13 -1.05 2.54
N CYS A 33 2.01 -1.97 2.91
CA CYS A 33 1.86 -3.40 2.73
C CYS A 33 2.46 -4.15 3.93
N GLY A 34 2.11 -5.41 4.09
CA GLY A 34 2.62 -6.26 5.16
C GLY A 34 4.12 -6.49 5.10
N ARG A 35 4.71 -6.82 6.26
CA ARG A 35 6.09 -7.31 6.32
C ARG A 35 6.20 -8.66 5.62
N LEU A 36 7.40 -8.97 5.15
CA LEU A 36 7.70 -10.23 4.47
C LEU A 36 8.26 -11.23 5.49
N PHE A 37 7.38 -12.05 6.07
CA PHE A 37 7.83 -13.08 7.03
C PHE A 37 8.29 -14.36 6.33
N GLU A 38 7.65 -14.73 5.23
CA GLU A 38 7.92 -15.98 4.51
C GLU A 38 8.25 -15.74 3.04
N GLY A 39 7.61 -14.75 2.40
CA GLY A 39 7.79 -14.47 0.98
C GLY A 39 8.94 -13.51 0.68
N THR A 40 9.13 -13.23 -0.61
CA THR A 40 10.13 -12.30 -1.13
C THR A 40 9.50 -10.96 -1.54
N PRO A 41 10.31 -9.87 -1.66
CA PRO A 41 9.81 -8.61 -2.20
C PRO A 41 9.19 -8.75 -3.60
N ALA A 42 9.78 -9.58 -4.47
CA ALA A 42 9.25 -9.82 -5.81
C ALA A 42 7.88 -10.50 -5.76
N GLN A 43 7.68 -11.50 -4.90
CA GLN A 43 6.37 -12.14 -4.72
C GLN A 43 5.30 -11.14 -4.24
N MET A 44 5.63 -10.30 -3.25
CA MET A 44 4.69 -9.29 -2.77
C MET A 44 4.40 -8.25 -3.84
N PHE A 45 5.39 -7.79 -4.59
CA PHE A 45 5.22 -6.85 -5.70
C PHE A 45 4.24 -7.41 -6.74
N ASP A 46 4.42 -8.66 -7.18
CA ASP A 46 3.51 -9.33 -8.10
C ASP A 46 2.10 -9.50 -7.52
N SER A 47 2.03 -9.82 -6.22
CA SER A 47 0.76 -9.98 -5.52
C SER A 47 -0.04 -8.68 -5.45
N LEU A 48 0.61 -7.57 -5.12
CA LEU A 48 -0.03 -6.25 -5.11
C LEU A 48 -0.44 -5.82 -6.54
N GLY A 49 0.36 -6.17 -7.56
CA GLY A 49 0.03 -5.95 -8.96
C GLY A 49 -1.30 -6.61 -9.38
N LYS A 50 -1.63 -7.78 -8.83
CA LYS A 50 -2.93 -8.43 -9.08
C LYS A 50 -4.09 -7.61 -8.53
N LEU A 51 -3.91 -7.00 -7.35
CA LEU A 51 -4.93 -6.17 -6.70
C LEU A 51 -5.14 -4.85 -7.43
N THR A 52 -4.10 -4.25 -8.01
CA THR A 52 -4.21 -2.97 -8.74
C THR A 52 -5.03 -3.08 -10.04
N ASN A 53 -5.29 -4.29 -10.53
CA ASN A 53 -6.15 -4.54 -11.69
C ASN A 53 -7.65 -4.56 -11.36
N LEU A 54 -8.03 -4.46 -10.09
CA LEU A 54 -9.43 -4.36 -9.69
C LEU A 54 -9.97 -2.94 -10.00
N PRO A 55 -11.30 -2.77 -10.09
CA PRO A 55 -11.90 -1.45 -10.30
C PRO A 55 -11.45 -0.43 -9.25
N PRO A 56 -11.15 0.83 -9.64
CA PRO A 56 -10.59 1.83 -8.73
C PRO A 56 -11.49 2.21 -7.56
N GLU A 57 -12.81 2.02 -7.69
CA GLU A 57 -13.79 2.23 -6.62
C GLU A 57 -13.85 1.10 -5.59
N THR A 58 -13.12 0.00 -5.82
CA THR A 58 -13.10 -1.14 -4.89
C THR A 58 -12.61 -0.72 -3.51
N LEU A 59 -13.39 -1.02 -2.48
CA LEU A 59 -13.01 -0.78 -1.10
C LEU A 59 -11.99 -1.83 -0.64
N VAL A 60 -10.86 -1.36 -0.17
CA VAL A 60 -9.75 -2.19 0.35
C VAL A 60 -9.91 -2.30 1.86
N CYS A 61 -10.29 -3.49 2.33
CA CYS A 61 -10.43 -3.82 3.74
C CYS A 61 -9.18 -4.57 4.21
N SER A 62 -8.23 -3.87 4.81
CA SER A 62 -7.01 -4.44 5.36
C SER A 62 -7.22 -5.01 6.77
N GLY A 63 -6.27 -5.85 7.23
CA GLY A 63 -6.35 -6.53 8.51
C GLY A 63 -6.11 -5.62 9.72
N HIS A 64 -5.46 -4.47 9.53
CA HIS A 64 -5.01 -3.58 10.62
C HIS A 64 -5.23 -2.10 10.34
N GLU A 65 -5.38 -1.33 11.43
CA GLU A 65 -5.47 0.14 11.45
C GLU A 65 -4.05 0.75 11.59
N TYR A 66 -3.17 0.52 10.60
CA TYR A 66 -1.79 1.01 10.59
C TYR A 66 -1.59 2.29 9.77
N THR A 67 -2.69 2.92 9.37
CA THR A 67 -2.72 4.06 8.44
C THR A 67 -1.83 5.21 8.88
N GLU A 68 -1.89 5.63 10.16
CA GLU A 68 -1.07 6.75 10.65
C GLU A 68 0.44 6.45 10.59
N SER A 69 0.84 5.22 10.93
CA SER A 69 2.24 4.81 10.84
C SER A 69 2.71 4.71 9.39
N ASN A 70 1.86 4.18 8.52
CA ASN A 70 2.16 4.08 7.09
C ASN A 70 2.21 5.46 6.44
N LEU A 71 1.30 6.37 6.81
CA LEU A 71 1.29 7.75 6.35
C LEU A 71 2.61 8.48 6.69
N ARG A 72 3.10 8.35 7.93
CA ARG A 72 4.38 8.95 8.32
C ARG A 72 5.52 8.49 7.41
N PHE A 73 5.57 7.20 7.10
CA PHE A 73 6.56 6.67 6.16
C PHE A 73 6.34 7.21 4.75
N ALA A 74 5.12 7.16 4.23
CA ALA A 74 4.80 7.64 2.87
C ALA A 74 5.22 9.10 2.67
N LEU A 75 5.04 9.95 3.68
CA LEU A 75 5.46 11.35 3.66
C LEU A 75 6.98 11.52 3.61
N THR A 76 7.78 10.55 4.03
CA THR A 76 9.24 10.59 3.84
C THR A 76 9.64 10.29 2.40
N ILE A 77 8.79 9.56 1.67
CA ILE A 77 9.04 9.18 0.27
C ILE A 77 8.56 10.26 -0.70
N GLU A 78 7.33 10.77 -0.52
CA GLU A 78 6.72 11.78 -1.39
C GLU A 78 6.20 12.98 -0.58
N PRO A 79 7.07 13.79 0.05
CA PRO A 79 6.64 14.88 0.95
C PRO A 79 5.85 15.99 0.23
N GLU A 80 6.07 16.15 -1.08
CA GLU A 80 5.43 17.20 -1.88
C GLU A 80 4.16 16.73 -2.61
N SER A 81 3.77 15.45 -2.49
CA SER A 81 2.58 14.91 -3.16
C SER A 81 1.29 15.57 -2.63
N PRO A 82 0.52 16.28 -3.49
CA PRO A 82 -0.73 16.89 -3.07
C PRO A 82 -1.77 15.87 -2.61
N ALA A 83 -1.83 14.71 -3.29
CA ALA A 83 -2.74 13.62 -2.95
C ALA A 83 -2.43 13.06 -1.56
N LEU A 84 -1.14 12.86 -1.24
CA LEU A 84 -0.72 12.35 0.06
C LEU A 84 -0.97 13.38 1.18
N ARG A 85 -0.75 14.67 0.92
CA ARG A 85 -1.09 15.75 1.88
C ARG A 85 -2.59 15.83 2.16
N ALA A 86 -3.42 15.71 1.12
CA ALA A 86 -4.88 15.67 1.29
C ALA A 86 -5.32 14.45 2.12
N ARG A 87 -4.71 13.27 1.83
CA ARG A 87 -4.95 12.05 2.61
C ARG A 87 -4.51 12.20 4.06
N ALA A 88 -3.41 12.88 4.32
CA ALA A 88 -2.93 13.17 5.68
C ALA A 88 -3.94 14.00 6.49
N ALA A 89 -4.49 15.04 5.88
CA ALA A 89 -5.52 15.87 6.51
C ALA A 89 -6.80 15.07 6.81
N GLU A 90 -7.22 14.20 5.89
CA GLU A 90 -8.37 13.30 6.09
C GLU A 90 -8.13 12.33 7.24
N VAL A 91 -6.98 11.67 7.28
CA VAL A 91 -6.60 10.73 8.34
C VAL A 91 -6.60 11.43 9.70
N ALA A 92 -5.97 12.61 9.80
CA ALA A 92 -5.94 13.39 11.03
C ALA A 92 -7.35 13.74 11.52
N ARG A 93 -8.25 14.16 10.63
CA ARG A 93 -9.63 14.45 10.96
C ARG A 93 -10.39 13.21 11.47
N LEU A 94 -10.29 12.09 10.74
CA LEU A 94 -10.96 10.84 11.12
C LEU A 94 -10.47 10.35 12.49
N ARG A 95 -9.18 10.40 12.75
CA ARG A 95 -8.62 9.97 14.03
C ARG A 95 -9.02 10.89 15.19
N ALA A 96 -9.07 12.20 14.95
CA ALA A 96 -9.57 13.17 15.95
C ALA A 96 -11.05 12.94 16.31
N GLU A 97 -11.85 12.43 15.36
CA GLU A 97 -13.25 12.05 15.54
C GLU A 97 -13.42 10.63 16.12
N GLY A 98 -12.34 9.90 16.40
CA GLY A 98 -12.38 8.50 16.85
C GLY A 98 -12.88 7.52 15.77
N ARG A 99 -12.82 7.90 14.51
CA ARG A 99 -13.30 7.11 13.36
C ARG A 99 -12.15 6.29 12.74
N PRO A 100 -12.48 5.12 12.17
CA PRO A 100 -11.49 4.33 11.44
C PRO A 100 -11.07 5.02 10.14
N THR A 101 -9.86 4.72 9.67
CA THR A 101 -9.30 5.21 8.40
C THR A 101 -9.33 4.15 7.29
N VAL A 102 -9.73 2.95 7.62
CA VAL A 102 -10.01 1.83 6.70
C VAL A 102 -11.51 1.51 6.75
N PRO A 103 -12.12 1.07 5.64
CA PRO A 103 -11.50 0.84 4.33
C PRO A 103 -11.13 2.13 3.58
N SER A 104 -10.17 2.01 2.65
CA SER A 104 -9.86 3.03 1.64
C SER A 104 -10.32 2.54 0.26
N THR A 105 -10.42 3.42 -0.73
CA THR A 105 -10.63 2.98 -2.11
C THR A 105 -9.31 2.58 -2.75
N LEU A 106 -9.34 1.67 -3.72
CA LEU A 106 -8.15 1.30 -4.47
C LEU A 106 -7.55 2.52 -5.21
N ALA A 107 -8.38 3.43 -5.71
CA ALA A 107 -7.94 4.69 -6.30
C ALA A 107 -7.12 5.54 -5.29
N GLN A 108 -7.56 5.62 -4.03
CA GLN A 108 -6.79 6.32 -2.99
C GLN A 108 -5.46 5.64 -2.74
N GLU A 109 -5.42 4.32 -2.69
CA GLU A 109 -4.17 3.57 -2.53
C GLU A 109 -3.23 3.77 -3.72
N GLN A 110 -3.72 3.70 -4.95
CA GLN A 110 -2.91 3.97 -6.15
C GLN A 110 -2.35 5.40 -6.17
N ALA A 111 -3.06 6.37 -5.59
CA ALA A 111 -2.63 7.76 -5.53
C ALA A 111 -1.64 8.06 -4.39
N THR A 112 -1.62 7.26 -3.31
CA THR A 112 -0.93 7.63 -2.06
C THR A 112 -0.04 6.55 -1.46
N ASN A 113 -0.20 5.28 -1.86
CA ASN A 113 0.55 4.17 -1.29
C ASN A 113 1.89 3.99 -2.02
N PRO A 114 3.04 4.24 -1.39
CA PRO A 114 4.34 4.14 -2.05
C PRO A 114 4.62 2.75 -2.63
N PHE A 115 4.07 1.69 -2.03
CA PHE A 115 4.24 0.32 -2.50
C PHE A 115 3.48 -0.01 -3.80
N LEU A 116 2.48 0.81 -4.17
CA LEU A 116 1.81 0.75 -5.46
C LEU A 116 2.36 1.78 -6.46
N ARG A 117 3.35 2.58 -6.07
CA ARG A 117 3.88 3.71 -6.81
C ARG A 117 5.38 3.57 -7.14
N ALA A 118 5.92 2.36 -7.05
CA ALA A 118 7.34 2.09 -7.32
C ALA A 118 7.81 2.49 -8.73
N TYR A 119 6.88 2.66 -9.68
CA TYR A 119 7.13 3.12 -11.05
C TYR A 119 7.30 4.64 -11.18
N ILE A 120 6.93 5.41 -10.15
CA ILE A 120 6.97 6.87 -10.17
C ILE A 120 8.42 7.36 -10.01
N PRO A 121 8.90 8.28 -10.87
CA PRO A 121 10.29 8.76 -10.81
C PRO A 121 10.69 9.35 -9.46
N GLU A 122 9.81 10.10 -8.83
CA GLU A 122 10.03 10.72 -7.51
C GLU A 122 10.19 9.64 -6.42
N VAL A 123 9.43 8.56 -6.48
CA VAL A 123 9.55 7.42 -5.57
C VAL A 123 10.87 6.69 -5.79
N LYS A 124 11.25 6.45 -7.03
CA LYS A 124 12.56 5.87 -7.39
C LYS A 124 13.71 6.73 -6.86
N ALA A 125 13.64 8.04 -7.08
CA ALA A 125 14.65 8.99 -6.60
C ALA A 125 14.74 9.00 -5.06
N ALA A 126 13.62 8.93 -4.36
CA ALA A 126 13.56 8.94 -2.90
C ALA A 126 14.30 7.76 -2.25
N VAL A 127 14.39 6.62 -2.94
CA VAL A 127 15.15 5.45 -2.47
C VAL A 127 16.51 5.30 -3.15
N GLY A 128 16.93 6.29 -3.98
CA GLY A 128 18.23 6.29 -4.67
C GLY A 128 18.35 5.33 -5.84
N LEU A 129 17.22 4.95 -6.46
CA LEU A 129 17.12 3.93 -7.51
C LEU A 129 16.41 4.46 -8.76
N SER A 130 16.79 5.64 -9.26
CA SER A 130 16.11 6.33 -10.36
C SER A 130 16.01 5.51 -11.66
N GLU A 131 17.00 4.66 -11.96
CA GLU A 131 17.07 3.85 -13.18
C GLU A 131 16.75 2.36 -12.95
N ALA A 132 16.35 1.99 -11.72
CA ALA A 132 16.10 0.59 -11.38
C ALA A 132 14.71 0.11 -11.83
N GLU A 133 14.55 -1.20 -11.90
CA GLU A 133 13.26 -1.85 -12.13
C GLU A 133 12.31 -1.60 -10.95
N ASP A 134 11.02 -1.55 -11.22
CA ASP A 134 9.99 -1.22 -10.22
C ASP A 134 9.98 -2.22 -9.03
N SER A 135 10.28 -3.48 -9.29
CA SER A 135 10.39 -4.51 -8.24
C SER A 135 11.59 -4.29 -7.32
N GLU A 136 12.70 -3.74 -7.81
CA GLU A 136 13.87 -3.39 -7.01
C GLU A 136 13.57 -2.17 -6.13
N VAL A 137 12.85 -1.18 -6.68
CA VAL A 137 12.36 -0.01 -5.94
C VAL A 137 11.40 -0.44 -4.83
N PHE A 138 10.48 -1.35 -5.13
CA PHE A 138 9.59 -1.93 -4.13
C PHE A 138 10.36 -2.61 -3.00
N ALA A 139 11.38 -3.41 -3.33
CA ALA A 139 12.23 -4.07 -2.32
C ALA A 139 12.94 -3.05 -1.43
N ALA A 140 13.47 -1.96 -2.01
CA ALA A 140 14.11 -0.88 -1.27
C ALA A 140 13.12 -0.14 -0.35
N LEU A 141 11.89 0.14 -0.82
CA LEU A 141 10.81 0.73 -0.02
C LEU A 141 10.47 -0.17 1.18
N ARG A 142 10.32 -1.48 0.97
CA ARG A 142 10.01 -2.40 2.05
C ARG A 142 11.13 -2.46 3.08
N ALA A 143 12.38 -2.56 2.64
CA ALA A 143 13.54 -2.53 3.52
C ALA A 143 13.65 -1.19 4.29
N ALA A 144 13.35 -0.06 3.66
CA ALA A 144 13.32 1.24 4.32
C ALA A 144 12.22 1.30 5.40
N LYS A 145 11.01 0.82 5.07
CA LYS A 145 9.89 0.78 6.03
C LYS A 145 10.15 -0.15 7.21
N ASP A 146 10.91 -1.22 7.03
CA ASP A 146 11.25 -2.16 8.12
C ASP A 146 12.22 -1.56 9.14
N ARG A 147 12.99 -0.55 8.72
CA ARG A 147 13.93 0.21 9.59
C ARG A 147 13.34 1.50 10.14
N PHE A 148 12.20 1.94 9.62
CA PHE A 148 11.49 3.16 10.03
C PHE A 148 10.76 2.96 11.36
#